data_356d18b1a1e612d5326dd22cdaf70d7e
#
_entry.id   356d18b1a1e612d5326dd22cdaf70d7e
#
_cell.length_a   1.000
_cell.length_b   1.000
_cell.length_c   1.000
_cell.angle_alpha   90.00
_cell.angle_beta   90.00
_cell.angle_gamma   90.00
#
_symmetry.space_group_name_H-M   'P 1'
#
loop_
_entity.id
_entity.type
_entity.pdbx_description
1 polymer ?
#
loop_
_entity_poly.entity_id
_entity_poly.type
_entity_poly.pdbx_seq_one_letter_code
_entity_poly.pdbx_strand_id
1 'polypeptide(L)'
;MKNYVMMGAVVLSAFLFFGCGGQNKQKTEKEMDADTTRTVCTQVKLQKDSLLATLTLDGMKVTWIRDNASPRLMPRTLFLDATNALMDSLSLQEGIPASVSTFLVECDGKRMLFDTGVGAPNSRMMEGLKSLNVKPEDIDCLFITHFHGDHIGGMMKDGKVVFPKAEVYASKAEYDAWMKMPADKRAQVETTMNAYKDRLHLFAFGDTLPGNVLPMEAIGHTPGHTVYKAGKLLVIGDLFHGFALQKGHPEICAQYDMDKTGAIKSRKYYLQYARENGLVMAGMHLPVPAFAE
;
A
#
# COMPACT_ATOMS: atom_id res chain seq x y z
N MET A 1 -27.01 -63.52 -4.00
CA MET A 1 -28.34 -63.86 -4.60
C MET A 1 -28.86 -62.63 -5.32
N LYS A 2 -29.07 -62.87 -6.60
CA LYS A 2 -29.91 -62.17 -7.57
C LYS A 2 -29.59 -60.73 -7.96
N ASN A 3 -28.99 -60.71 -9.14
CA ASN A 3 -29.01 -59.77 -10.25
C ASN A 3 -30.41 -59.19 -10.56
N TYR A 4 -30.47 -57.97 -11.12
CA TYR A 4 -31.18 -57.74 -12.38
C TYR A 4 -30.63 -56.52 -13.09
N VAL A 5 -30.15 -56.74 -14.32
CA VAL A 5 -29.86 -55.83 -15.41
C VAL A 5 -31.17 -55.62 -16.18
N MET A 6 -31.44 -54.44 -16.68
CA MET A 6 -32.20 -54.30 -17.93
C MET A 6 -31.81 -53.05 -18.73
N MET A 7 -31.49 -53.32 -19.95
CA MET A 7 -31.22 -52.48 -21.13
C MET A 7 -32.54 -51.98 -21.77
N GLY A 8 -32.40 -51.03 -22.62
CA GLY A 8 -33.29 -50.74 -23.75
C GLY A 8 -33.63 -49.24 -23.82
N ALA A 9 -33.70 -48.55 -24.89
CA ALA A 9 -33.29 -48.76 -26.31
C ALA A 9 -33.41 -47.36 -26.97
N VAL A 10 -32.63 -47.20 -28.02
CA VAL A 10 -32.54 -46.07 -28.95
C VAL A 10 -33.83 -45.97 -29.79
N VAL A 11 -34.31 -44.76 -30.07
CA VAL A 11 -35.07 -44.48 -31.28
C VAL A 11 -34.62 -43.13 -31.86
N LEU A 12 -34.08 -43.26 -33.06
CA LEU A 12 -33.72 -42.22 -34.01
C LEU A 12 -34.97 -41.93 -34.88
N SER A 13 -35.33 -40.69 -35.10
CA SER A 13 -36.18 -40.33 -36.24
C SER A 13 -35.86 -38.92 -36.71
N ALA A 14 -35.30 -38.83 -37.89
CA ALA A 14 -35.14 -37.65 -38.71
C ALA A 14 -36.43 -37.40 -39.48
N PHE A 15 -36.84 -36.15 -39.61
CA PHE A 15 -37.67 -35.68 -40.72
C PHE A 15 -37.26 -34.30 -41.13
N LEU A 16 -36.82 -34.18 -42.36
CA LEU A 16 -36.70 -32.97 -43.15
C LEU A 16 -38.08 -32.59 -43.67
N PHE A 17 -38.42 -31.32 -43.67
CA PHE A 17 -39.14 -30.71 -44.81
C PHE A 17 -39.04 -29.16 -44.81
N PHE A 18 -38.91 -28.64 -46.00
CA PHE A 18 -38.80 -27.25 -46.49
C PHE A 18 -40.04 -26.40 -46.25
N GLY A 19 -39.83 -25.07 -46.17
CA GLY A 19 -40.90 -24.11 -46.38
C GLY A 19 -40.50 -22.65 -46.13
N CYS A 20 -40.48 -21.90 -47.21
CA CYS A 20 -40.15 -20.48 -47.30
C CYS A 20 -41.01 -19.50 -46.49
N GLY A 21 -40.39 -18.34 -46.18
CA GLY A 21 -41.06 -17.04 -46.33
C GLY A 21 -41.37 -16.27 -45.07
N GLY A 22 -40.72 -15.11 -44.87
CA GLY A 22 -41.43 -13.96 -44.25
C GLY A 22 -40.83 -13.31 -43.02
N GLN A 23 -40.08 -12.27 -43.27
CA GLN A 23 -40.01 -11.00 -42.50
C GLN A 23 -39.50 -10.97 -41.08
N ASN A 24 -38.33 -10.35 -40.95
CA ASN A 24 -37.81 -9.47 -39.92
C ASN A 24 -38.69 -9.21 -38.69
N LYS A 25 -38.17 -9.64 -37.52
CA LYS A 25 -38.21 -8.88 -36.28
C LYS A 25 -36.86 -9.08 -35.59
N GLN A 26 -36.00 -8.08 -35.69
CA GLN A 26 -34.83 -7.91 -34.83
C GLN A 26 -35.29 -7.86 -33.37
N LYS A 27 -35.02 -8.93 -32.61
CA LYS A 27 -34.90 -8.84 -31.18
C LYS A 27 -33.46 -8.45 -30.89
N THR A 28 -33.27 -7.20 -30.49
CA THR A 28 -32.06 -6.73 -29.86
C THR A 28 -31.89 -7.46 -28.54
N GLU A 29 -31.08 -8.48 -28.52
CA GLU A 29 -30.46 -8.96 -27.27
C GLU A 29 -29.51 -7.85 -26.83
N LYS A 30 -29.87 -7.18 -25.74
CA LYS A 30 -28.96 -6.32 -25.00
C LYS A 30 -27.89 -7.25 -24.41
N GLU A 31 -26.74 -7.32 -25.05
CA GLU A 31 -25.51 -7.72 -24.38
C GLU A 31 -25.33 -6.77 -23.18
N MET A 32 -25.42 -7.34 -22.01
CA MET A 32 -24.92 -6.68 -20.81
C MET A 32 -23.40 -6.66 -20.93
N ASP A 33 -22.87 -5.54 -21.39
CA ASP A 33 -21.47 -5.21 -21.23
C ASP A 33 -21.12 -5.37 -19.75
N ALA A 34 -20.38 -6.42 -19.42
CA ALA A 34 -19.65 -6.49 -18.19
C ALA A 34 -18.57 -5.42 -18.29
N ASP A 35 -18.86 -4.25 -17.73
CA ASP A 35 -17.92 -3.15 -17.55
C ASP A 35 -16.78 -3.67 -16.64
N THR A 36 -15.79 -4.25 -17.29
CA THR A 36 -14.49 -4.46 -16.71
C THR A 36 -13.87 -3.10 -16.50
N THR A 37 -14.04 -2.53 -15.32
CA THR A 37 -13.26 -1.39 -14.82
C THR A 37 -11.79 -1.76 -14.89
N ARG A 38 -11.21 -1.55 -16.05
CA ARG A 38 -9.79 -1.69 -16.31
C ARG A 38 -9.10 -0.63 -15.44
N THR A 39 -8.39 -1.04 -14.41
CA THR A 39 -7.42 -0.19 -13.72
C THR A 39 -6.48 0.37 -14.78
N VAL A 40 -6.67 1.62 -15.16
CA VAL A 40 -5.78 2.28 -16.12
C VAL A 40 -4.54 2.67 -15.36
N CYS A 41 -3.63 1.73 -15.19
CA CYS A 41 -2.27 2.02 -14.79
C CYS A 41 -1.62 2.74 -15.98
N THR A 42 -1.64 4.07 -15.96
CA THR A 42 -0.87 4.86 -16.91
C THR A 42 0.60 4.60 -16.58
N GLN A 43 1.25 3.71 -17.35
CA GLN A 43 2.68 3.46 -17.23
C GLN A 43 3.42 4.75 -17.59
N VAL A 44 3.68 5.57 -16.59
CA VAL A 44 4.62 6.68 -16.72
C VAL A 44 5.99 6.04 -16.92
N LYS A 45 6.66 6.36 -18.04
CA LYS A 45 8.02 5.91 -18.31
C LYS A 45 8.95 6.58 -17.29
N LEU A 46 9.15 5.90 -16.15
CA LEU A 46 9.90 6.42 -15.02
C LEU A 46 11.39 6.41 -15.38
N GLN A 47 12.03 7.56 -15.27
CA GLN A 47 13.46 7.66 -15.23
C GLN A 47 13.97 7.28 -13.82
N LYS A 48 15.20 6.78 -13.73
CA LYS A 48 15.84 6.36 -12.46
C LYS A 48 15.81 7.47 -11.38
N ASP A 49 15.72 8.72 -11.81
CA ASP A 49 15.71 9.91 -10.95
C ASP A 49 14.33 10.54 -10.77
N SER A 50 13.25 9.85 -11.17
CA SER A 50 11.90 10.37 -11.01
C SER A 50 11.61 10.70 -9.54
N LEU A 51 11.06 11.89 -9.30
CA LEU A 51 10.60 12.34 -7.98
C LEU A 51 9.18 11.90 -7.69
N LEU A 52 8.36 11.84 -8.73
CA LEU A 52 6.92 11.62 -8.69
C LEU A 52 6.48 10.55 -9.67
N ALA A 53 5.46 9.80 -9.28
CA ALA A 53 4.66 8.96 -10.17
C ALA A 53 3.19 9.01 -9.74
N THR A 54 2.26 9.10 -10.68
CA THR A 54 0.84 9.21 -10.38
C THR A 54 0.06 8.08 -11.03
N LEU A 55 -0.86 7.50 -10.26
CA LEU A 55 -1.88 6.54 -10.71
C LEU A 55 -3.27 7.14 -10.49
N THR A 56 -4.24 6.69 -11.26
CA THR A 56 -5.66 6.92 -10.99
C THR A 56 -6.30 5.59 -10.63
N LEU A 57 -6.87 5.48 -9.43
CA LEU A 57 -7.51 4.27 -8.92
C LEU A 57 -8.91 4.65 -8.42
N ASP A 58 -9.97 4.07 -8.97
CA ASP A 58 -11.36 4.32 -8.56
C ASP A 58 -11.71 5.83 -8.44
N GLY A 59 -11.20 6.65 -9.36
CA GLY A 59 -11.39 8.11 -9.35
C GLY A 59 -10.47 8.88 -8.38
N MET A 60 -9.70 8.20 -7.56
CA MET A 60 -8.68 8.82 -6.70
C MET A 60 -7.39 9.04 -7.49
N LYS A 61 -6.79 10.20 -7.34
CA LYS A 61 -5.44 10.47 -7.83
C LYS A 61 -4.44 10.13 -6.73
N VAL A 62 -3.59 9.13 -6.98
CA VAL A 62 -2.57 8.64 -6.04
C VAL A 62 -1.20 9.00 -6.58
N THR A 63 -0.49 9.86 -5.89
CA THR A 63 0.85 10.29 -6.30
C THR A 63 1.90 9.80 -5.31
N TRP A 64 2.79 8.94 -5.79
CA TRP A 64 4.01 8.59 -5.10
C TRP A 64 4.98 9.78 -5.11
N ILE A 65 5.59 10.07 -3.99
CA ILE A 65 6.62 11.09 -3.81
C ILE A 65 7.85 10.40 -3.22
N ARG A 66 8.97 10.43 -3.95
CA ARG A 66 10.24 9.90 -3.44
C ARG A 66 10.86 10.89 -2.46
N ASP A 67 11.15 10.44 -1.26
CA ASP A 67 11.79 11.27 -0.24
C ASP A 67 13.31 11.17 -0.27
N ASN A 68 13.89 10.00 -0.57
CA ASN A 68 15.34 9.85 -0.68
C ASN A 68 15.92 10.52 -1.93
N ALA A 69 17.01 11.29 -1.76
CA ALA A 69 17.65 12.05 -2.84
C ALA A 69 18.35 11.16 -3.89
N SER A 70 18.91 10.03 -3.46
CA SER A 70 19.65 9.09 -4.30
C SER A 70 18.99 7.73 -4.35
N PRO A 71 19.21 6.90 -5.37
CA PRO A 71 18.80 5.49 -5.37
C PRO A 71 19.25 4.80 -4.08
N ARG A 72 18.36 4.00 -3.48
CA ARG A 72 18.62 3.32 -2.22
C ARG A 72 18.70 1.81 -2.44
N LEU A 73 19.72 1.20 -1.86
CA LEU A 73 19.83 -0.23 -1.70
C LEU A 73 19.79 -0.55 -0.21
N MET A 74 18.92 -1.45 0.20
CA MET A 74 18.96 -2.00 1.56
C MET A 74 20.13 -2.98 1.65
N PRO A 75 20.97 -2.87 2.69
CA PRO A 75 22.10 -3.76 2.85
C PRO A 75 21.65 -5.19 3.11
N ARG A 76 22.37 -6.16 2.58
CA ARG A 76 22.11 -7.60 2.80
C ARG A 76 22.11 -7.96 4.30
N THR A 77 22.97 -7.31 5.07
CA THR A 77 23.09 -7.49 6.52
C THR A 77 21.83 -7.14 7.29
N LEU A 78 20.88 -6.43 6.69
CA LEU A 78 19.59 -6.16 7.29
C LEU A 78 18.71 -7.43 7.37
N PHE A 79 18.97 -8.45 6.56
CA PHE A 79 18.18 -9.67 6.41
C PHE A 79 18.98 -10.90 6.82
N LEU A 80 19.17 -11.07 8.14
CA LEU A 80 20.08 -12.10 8.71
C LEU A 80 19.70 -13.54 8.33
N ASP A 81 18.41 -13.78 8.10
CA ASP A 81 17.89 -15.10 7.74
C ASP A 81 18.03 -15.42 6.24
N ALA A 82 18.48 -14.46 5.42
CA ALA A 82 18.73 -14.65 4.00
C ALA A 82 20.15 -15.17 3.74
N THR A 83 20.25 -16.35 3.12
CA THR A 83 21.57 -16.90 2.76
C THR A 83 22.21 -16.16 1.60
N ASN A 84 23.53 -16.21 1.50
CA ASN A 84 24.23 -15.64 0.36
C ASN A 84 23.78 -16.29 -0.97
N ALA A 85 23.60 -17.60 -0.98
CA ALA A 85 23.13 -18.33 -2.16
C ALA A 85 21.74 -17.85 -2.64
N LEU A 86 20.81 -17.56 -1.70
CA LEU A 86 19.51 -17.00 -2.04
C LEU A 86 19.66 -15.59 -2.64
N MET A 87 20.44 -14.72 -1.99
CA MET A 87 20.69 -13.36 -2.49
C MET A 87 21.31 -13.38 -3.88
N ASP A 88 22.26 -14.30 -4.11
CA ASP A 88 22.92 -14.45 -5.41
C ASP A 88 21.95 -14.95 -6.50
N SER A 89 21.07 -15.91 -6.15
CA SER A 89 20.06 -16.41 -7.08
C SER A 89 19.04 -15.37 -7.51
N LEU A 90 18.80 -14.35 -6.65
CA LEU A 90 17.92 -13.23 -6.92
C LEU A 90 18.65 -12.01 -7.52
N SER A 91 19.95 -12.12 -7.80
CA SER A 91 20.81 -11.01 -8.30
C SER A 91 20.82 -9.80 -7.35
N LEU A 92 20.87 -10.05 -6.03
CA LEU A 92 20.83 -9.04 -4.97
C LEU A 92 22.18 -8.90 -4.24
N GLN A 93 23.30 -9.17 -4.93
CA GLN A 93 24.67 -9.14 -4.36
C GLN A 93 25.02 -7.75 -3.82
N GLU A 94 24.65 -6.70 -4.54
CA GLU A 94 24.97 -5.31 -4.20
C GLU A 94 23.99 -4.71 -3.16
N GLY A 95 22.91 -5.42 -2.84
CA GLY A 95 21.84 -4.96 -1.97
C GLY A 95 20.47 -5.02 -2.63
N ILE A 96 19.43 -4.70 -1.89
CA ILE A 96 18.06 -4.85 -2.34
C ILE A 96 17.47 -3.48 -2.70
N PRO A 97 17.02 -3.26 -3.96
CA PRO A 97 16.43 -1.99 -4.36
C PRO A 97 15.25 -1.58 -3.46
N ALA A 98 15.30 -0.35 -2.99
CA ALA A 98 14.31 0.24 -2.10
C ALA A 98 14.16 1.74 -2.34
N SER A 99 13.23 2.37 -1.64
CA SER A 99 13.06 3.81 -1.57
C SER A 99 12.79 4.26 -0.13
N VAL A 100 12.67 5.56 0.09
CA VAL A 100 11.87 6.16 1.16
C VAL A 100 10.83 7.00 0.46
N SER A 101 9.57 6.75 0.78
CA SER A 101 8.45 7.26 -0.01
C SER A 101 7.33 7.77 0.87
N THR A 102 6.56 8.73 0.35
CA THR A 102 5.27 9.15 0.87
C THR A 102 4.24 9.09 -0.26
N PHE A 103 2.96 9.07 0.08
CA PHE A 103 1.90 9.00 -0.93
C PHE A 103 0.86 10.09 -0.68
N LEU A 104 0.67 10.96 -1.67
CA LEU A 104 -0.42 11.94 -1.68
C LEU A 104 -1.62 11.34 -2.41
N VAL A 105 -2.76 11.27 -1.73
CA VAL A 105 -4.03 10.83 -2.31
C VAL A 105 -4.99 12.01 -2.35
N GLU A 106 -5.48 12.34 -3.55
CA GLU A 106 -6.47 13.38 -3.79
C GLU A 106 -7.80 12.71 -4.18
N CYS A 107 -8.82 12.90 -3.35
CA CYS A 107 -10.15 12.30 -3.53
C CYS A 107 -11.22 13.20 -2.88
N ASP A 108 -12.34 13.41 -3.56
CA ASP A 108 -13.49 14.17 -3.07
C ASP A 108 -13.12 15.55 -2.49
N GLY A 109 -12.18 16.23 -3.14
CA GLY A 109 -11.70 17.56 -2.73
C GLY A 109 -10.79 17.54 -1.50
N LYS A 110 -10.44 16.38 -0.96
CA LYS A 110 -9.49 16.21 0.15
C LYS A 110 -8.11 15.78 -0.33
N ARG A 111 -7.09 16.27 0.37
CA ARG A 111 -5.70 15.87 0.21
C ARG A 111 -5.22 15.12 1.44
N MET A 112 -4.94 13.86 1.26
CA MET A 112 -4.52 12.93 2.29
C MET A 112 -3.08 12.52 2.03
N LEU A 113 -2.18 12.73 3.00
CA LEU A 113 -0.79 12.33 2.90
C LEU A 113 -0.54 11.14 3.82
N PHE A 114 0.03 10.07 3.26
CA PHE A 114 0.40 8.85 3.99
C PHE A 114 1.89 8.88 4.27
N ASP A 115 2.24 9.00 5.56
CA ASP A 115 3.57 9.25 6.10
C ASP A 115 4.23 10.52 5.55
N THR A 116 5.34 10.93 6.13
CA THR A 116 5.95 12.23 5.85
C THR A 116 7.44 12.17 5.53
N GLY A 117 8.00 10.97 5.38
CA GLY A 117 9.43 10.80 5.09
C GLY A 117 10.34 11.12 6.28
N VAL A 118 11.64 11.22 5.98
CA VAL A 118 12.72 11.37 6.98
C VAL A 118 12.76 12.76 7.60
N GLY A 119 12.33 13.80 6.85
CA GLY A 119 12.45 15.18 7.32
C GLY A 119 13.88 15.72 7.46
N ALA A 120 14.87 14.99 6.93
CA ALA A 120 16.28 15.41 6.93
C ALA A 120 16.54 16.50 5.87
N PRO A 121 17.68 17.21 5.92
CA PRO A 121 17.99 18.27 4.95
C PRO A 121 17.98 17.82 3.47
N ASN A 122 18.22 16.53 3.21
CA ASN A 122 18.18 15.94 1.87
C ASN A 122 16.84 15.23 1.56
N SER A 123 15.85 15.36 2.40
CA SER A 123 14.49 14.87 2.19
C SER A 123 13.82 15.64 1.05
N ARG A 124 13.15 14.94 0.15
CA ARG A 124 12.57 15.52 -1.07
C ARG A 124 11.03 15.57 -1.07
N MET A 125 10.39 15.13 -0.01
CA MET A 125 8.93 15.16 0.09
C MET A 125 8.38 16.56 -0.17
N MET A 126 8.96 17.60 0.45
CA MET A 126 8.55 19.00 0.25
C MET A 126 8.78 19.50 -1.18
N GLU A 127 9.84 19.05 -1.84
CA GLU A 127 10.09 19.33 -3.27
C GLU A 127 9.00 18.68 -4.14
N GLY A 128 8.62 17.46 -3.81
CA GLY A 128 7.53 16.74 -4.48
C GLY A 128 6.19 17.46 -4.34
N LEU A 129 5.80 17.85 -3.13
CA LEU A 129 4.57 18.63 -2.91
C LEU A 129 4.60 19.95 -3.69
N LYS A 130 5.71 20.68 -3.65
CA LYS A 130 5.89 21.92 -4.42
C LYS A 130 5.73 21.71 -5.92
N SER A 131 6.28 20.61 -6.46
CA SER A 131 6.16 20.27 -7.88
C SER A 131 4.71 19.95 -8.31
N LEU A 132 3.88 19.56 -7.34
CA LEU A 132 2.43 19.35 -7.51
C LEU A 132 1.61 20.62 -7.26
N ASN A 133 2.25 21.76 -6.96
CA ASN A 133 1.61 22.99 -6.50
C ASN A 133 0.76 22.78 -5.22
N VAL A 134 1.17 21.87 -4.35
CA VAL A 134 0.55 21.59 -3.06
C VAL A 134 1.41 22.18 -1.96
N LYS A 135 0.81 23.00 -1.12
CA LYS A 135 1.46 23.55 0.07
C LYS A 135 1.15 22.66 1.29
N PRO A 136 1.96 22.71 2.35
CA PRO A 136 1.65 21.99 3.58
C PRO A 136 0.28 22.34 4.19
N GLU A 137 -0.15 23.60 4.03
CA GLU A 137 -1.45 24.08 4.50
C GLU A 137 -2.64 23.54 3.69
N ASP A 138 -2.37 22.91 2.55
CA ASP A 138 -3.39 22.32 1.68
C ASP A 138 -3.63 20.84 2.00
N ILE A 139 -2.87 20.26 2.93
CA ILE A 139 -3.05 18.87 3.39
C ILE A 139 -4.13 18.86 4.47
N ASP A 140 -5.17 18.06 4.22
CA ASP A 140 -6.30 17.92 5.15
C ASP A 140 -6.05 16.84 6.21
N CYS A 141 -5.44 15.71 5.81
CA CYS A 141 -5.19 14.58 6.69
C CYS A 141 -3.78 14.03 6.53
N LEU A 142 -3.14 13.70 7.65
CA LEU A 142 -1.96 12.86 7.72
C LEU A 142 -2.37 11.49 8.26
N PHE A 143 -2.15 10.43 7.49
CA PHE A 143 -2.30 9.05 7.94
C PHE A 143 -0.93 8.47 8.21
N ILE A 144 -0.65 8.15 9.47
CA ILE A 144 0.66 7.65 9.90
C ILE A 144 0.59 6.16 10.08
N THR A 145 1.42 5.41 9.33
CA THR A 145 1.44 3.95 9.38
C THR A 145 2.05 3.44 10.69
N HIS A 146 3.11 4.09 11.15
CA HIS A 146 3.79 3.82 12.42
C HIS A 146 4.76 4.95 12.76
N PHE A 147 5.42 4.89 13.93
CA PHE A 147 6.16 6.03 14.45
C PHE A 147 7.68 5.97 14.28
N HIS A 148 8.22 5.22 13.31
CA HIS A 148 9.64 5.34 12.98
C HIS A 148 9.96 6.72 12.37
N GLY A 149 11.21 7.13 12.51
CA GLY A 149 11.65 8.48 12.16
C GLY A 149 11.51 8.84 10.68
N ASP A 150 11.58 7.87 9.79
CA ASP A 150 11.40 8.05 8.35
C ASP A 150 9.93 8.04 7.89
N HIS A 151 8.99 7.95 8.83
CA HIS A 151 7.54 8.10 8.60
C HIS A 151 6.98 9.38 9.23
N ILE A 152 7.51 9.79 10.40
CA ILE A 152 7.06 10.99 11.10
C ILE A 152 8.04 12.17 11.01
N GLY A 153 9.23 11.98 10.46
CA GLY A 153 10.30 12.99 10.47
C GLY A 153 9.93 14.27 9.74
N GLY A 154 9.18 14.18 8.65
CA GLY A 154 8.71 15.35 7.90
C GLY A 154 7.55 16.10 8.54
N MET A 155 6.99 15.63 9.66
CA MET A 155 5.93 16.34 10.38
C MET A 155 6.44 17.61 11.09
N MET A 156 7.72 17.61 11.45
CA MET A 156 8.34 18.74 12.19
C MET A 156 9.53 19.30 11.43
N LYS A 157 9.72 20.62 11.48
CA LYS A 157 10.91 21.30 10.98
C LYS A 157 11.26 22.46 11.93
N ASP A 158 12.50 22.53 12.35
CA ASP A 158 13.01 23.58 13.24
C ASP A 158 12.12 23.81 14.46
N GLY A 159 11.63 22.72 15.07
CA GLY A 159 10.75 22.74 16.24
C GLY A 159 9.30 23.19 15.97
N LYS A 160 8.90 23.35 14.71
CA LYS A 160 7.56 23.77 14.30
C LYS A 160 6.84 22.68 13.50
N VAL A 161 5.52 22.63 13.59
CA VAL A 161 4.69 21.78 12.77
C VAL A 161 4.79 22.17 11.28
N VAL A 162 4.95 21.19 10.41
CA VAL A 162 5.03 21.42 8.96
C VAL A 162 3.64 21.50 8.34
N PHE A 163 2.67 20.75 8.82
CA PHE A 163 1.31 20.68 8.28
C PHE A 163 0.30 21.31 9.27
N PRO A 164 0.16 22.66 9.26
CA PRO A 164 -0.52 23.37 10.36
C PRO A 164 -2.04 23.18 10.40
N LYS A 165 -2.65 22.70 9.30
CA LYS A 165 -4.09 22.46 9.21
C LYS A 165 -4.48 20.98 9.20
N ALA A 166 -3.52 20.10 8.99
CA ALA A 166 -3.81 18.68 8.84
C ALA A 166 -4.28 18.04 10.16
N GLU A 167 -5.35 17.26 10.09
CA GLU A 167 -5.75 16.31 11.11
C GLU A 167 -4.86 15.06 11.01
N VAL A 168 -4.32 14.59 12.12
CA VAL A 168 -3.37 13.47 12.17
C VAL A 168 -4.07 12.24 12.69
N TYR A 169 -3.96 11.15 11.94
CA TYR A 169 -4.56 9.85 12.29
C TYR A 169 -3.47 8.81 12.51
N ALA A 170 -3.47 8.21 13.70
CA ALA A 170 -2.53 7.16 14.07
C ALA A 170 -3.22 6.09 14.92
N SER A 171 -2.68 4.86 14.90
CA SER A 171 -3.20 3.78 15.73
C SER A 171 -3.01 4.08 17.22
N LYS A 172 -4.06 3.90 18.00
CA LYS A 172 -3.97 3.98 19.46
C LYS A 172 -2.99 2.93 20.01
N ALA A 173 -2.94 1.75 19.41
CA ALA A 173 -2.01 0.69 19.81
C ALA A 173 -0.54 1.12 19.60
N GLU A 174 -0.25 1.80 18.48
CA GLU A 174 1.07 2.37 18.20
C GLU A 174 1.45 3.42 19.25
N TYR A 175 0.56 4.39 19.45
CA TYR A 175 0.79 5.47 20.41
C TYR A 175 1.03 4.94 21.82
N ASP A 176 0.17 4.05 22.32
CA ASP A 176 0.27 3.51 23.67
C ASP A 176 1.56 2.68 23.89
N ALA A 177 2.01 1.97 22.85
CA ALA A 177 3.25 1.19 22.91
C ALA A 177 4.48 2.10 22.92
N TRP A 178 4.53 3.11 22.04
CA TRP A 178 5.65 4.06 22.00
C TRP A 178 5.77 4.90 23.28
N MET A 179 4.64 5.32 23.86
CA MET A 179 4.67 6.08 25.13
C MET A 179 5.21 5.26 26.31
N LYS A 180 5.25 3.94 26.21
CA LYS A 180 5.86 3.05 27.22
C LYS A 180 7.34 2.76 26.97
N MET A 181 7.88 3.16 25.81
CA MET A 181 9.30 2.96 25.51
C MET A 181 10.20 3.87 26.36
N PRO A 182 11.49 3.52 26.54
CA PRO A 182 12.46 4.39 27.16
C PRO A 182 12.48 5.80 26.54
N ALA A 183 12.76 6.81 27.36
CA ALA A 183 12.67 8.23 26.96
C ALA A 183 13.52 8.57 25.73
N ASP A 184 14.70 7.99 25.62
CA ASP A 184 15.60 8.17 24.47
C ASP A 184 15.02 7.61 23.17
N LYS A 185 14.23 6.53 23.25
CA LYS A 185 13.58 5.92 22.07
C LYS A 185 12.33 6.68 21.63
N ARG A 186 11.52 7.17 22.59
CA ARG A 186 10.26 7.84 22.30
C ARG A 186 10.36 9.34 22.08
N ALA A 187 11.51 9.98 22.33
CA ALA A 187 11.66 11.43 22.36
C ALA A 187 11.12 12.13 21.10
N GLN A 188 11.43 11.61 19.92
CA GLN A 188 10.91 12.17 18.65
C GLN A 188 9.39 12.03 18.55
N VAL A 189 8.87 10.84 18.88
CA VAL A 189 7.43 10.54 18.83
C VAL A 189 6.68 11.45 19.81
N GLU A 190 7.15 11.52 21.06
CA GLU A 190 6.53 12.36 22.10
C GLU A 190 6.52 13.83 21.69
N THR A 191 7.63 14.36 21.20
CA THR A 191 7.73 15.75 20.73
C THR A 191 6.77 16.00 19.56
N THR A 192 6.76 15.11 18.55
CA THR A 192 5.95 15.29 17.36
C THR A 192 4.46 15.17 17.68
N MET A 193 4.04 14.13 18.40
CA MET A 193 2.62 13.92 18.72
C MET A 193 2.09 15.01 19.66
N ASN A 194 2.91 15.52 20.61
CA ASN A 194 2.54 16.65 21.43
C ASN A 194 2.35 17.95 20.64
N ALA A 195 3.15 18.19 19.60
CA ALA A 195 3.00 19.34 18.73
C ALA A 195 1.68 19.32 17.92
N TYR A 196 1.15 18.14 17.65
CA TYR A 196 -0.13 17.93 16.95
C TYR A 196 -1.30 17.56 17.89
N LYS A 197 -1.14 17.61 19.21
CA LYS A 197 -2.09 17.07 20.20
C LYS A 197 -3.56 17.50 19.99
N ASP A 198 -3.78 18.74 19.54
CA ASP A 198 -5.12 19.31 19.34
C ASP A 198 -5.80 18.81 18.03
N ARG A 199 -5.05 18.09 17.18
CA ARG A 199 -5.47 17.52 15.89
C ARG A 199 -5.06 16.06 15.74
N LEU A 200 -4.63 15.40 16.82
CA LEU A 200 -4.25 14.00 16.84
C LEU A 200 -5.46 13.13 17.19
N HIS A 201 -5.82 12.27 16.24
CA HIS A 201 -6.89 11.29 16.37
C HIS A 201 -6.31 9.89 16.49
N LEU A 202 -6.45 9.29 17.66
CA LEU A 202 -6.01 7.92 17.91
C LEU A 202 -7.16 6.97 17.64
N PHE A 203 -7.12 6.26 16.52
CA PHE A 203 -8.15 5.31 16.11
C PHE A 203 -7.93 3.90 16.66
N ALA A 204 -9.00 3.13 16.71
CA ALA A 204 -8.97 1.67 16.85
C ALA A 204 -9.09 1.01 15.46
N PHE A 205 -8.52 -0.20 15.32
CA PHE A 205 -8.71 -0.96 14.09
C PHE A 205 -10.20 -1.34 13.92
N GLY A 206 -10.70 -1.18 12.70
CA GLY A 206 -12.11 -1.35 12.36
C GLY A 206 -12.90 -0.04 12.26
N ASP A 207 -12.34 1.09 12.69
CA ASP A 207 -12.92 2.41 12.43
C ASP A 207 -12.91 2.73 10.93
N THR A 208 -13.74 3.69 10.51
CA THR A 208 -13.65 4.29 9.17
C THR A 208 -13.18 5.73 9.32
N LEU A 209 -12.08 6.06 8.67
CA LEU A 209 -11.45 7.37 8.73
C LEU A 209 -11.94 8.27 7.57
N PRO A 210 -11.65 9.58 7.60
CA PRO A 210 -11.97 10.50 6.50
C PRO A 210 -11.52 9.97 5.14
N GLY A 211 -12.30 10.23 4.09
CA GLY A 211 -12.03 9.73 2.74
C GLY A 211 -12.32 8.23 2.56
N ASN A 212 -13.16 7.63 3.43
CA ASN A 212 -13.44 6.19 3.48
C ASN A 212 -12.18 5.31 3.59
N VAL A 213 -11.16 5.84 4.27
CA VAL A 213 -9.93 5.10 4.55
C VAL A 213 -10.16 4.12 5.69
N LEU A 214 -9.83 2.85 5.48
CA LEU A 214 -9.94 1.79 6.46
C LEU A 214 -8.55 1.47 7.04
N PRO A 215 -8.29 1.75 8.32
CA PRO A 215 -7.07 1.34 8.98
C PRO A 215 -7.17 -0.15 9.34
N MET A 216 -6.20 -0.92 8.90
CA MET A 216 -6.14 -2.37 9.08
C MET A 216 -4.92 -2.75 9.89
N GLU A 217 -5.09 -3.67 10.83
CA GLU A 217 -4.03 -4.14 11.72
C GLU A 217 -2.94 -4.88 10.94
N ALA A 218 -1.69 -4.44 11.08
CA ALA A 218 -0.51 -5.06 10.47
C ALA A 218 0.66 -5.15 11.46
N ILE A 219 0.36 -5.55 12.67
CA ILE A 219 1.30 -5.62 13.80
C ILE A 219 2.49 -6.54 13.48
N GLY A 220 3.66 -6.16 13.98
CA GLY A 220 4.90 -6.93 13.91
C GLY A 220 6.10 -6.07 13.60
N HIS A 221 6.06 -5.25 12.55
CA HIS A 221 7.12 -4.26 12.32
C HIS A 221 7.20 -3.28 13.51
N THR A 222 6.06 -2.71 13.90
CA THR A 222 5.86 -2.05 15.18
C THR A 222 4.60 -2.57 15.87
N PRO A 223 4.37 -2.27 17.17
CA PRO A 223 3.24 -2.80 17.94
C PRO A 223 1.86 -2.37 17.46
N GLY A 224 1.76 -1.29 16.70
CA GLY A 224 0.51 -0.78 16.13
C GLY A 224 0.61 -0.42 14.66
N HIS A 225 1.59 -1.01 13.94
CA HIS A 225 1.77 -0.79 12.51
C HIS A 225 0.45 -1.00 11.75
N THR A 226 0.14 -0.04 10.90
CA THR A 226 -1.15 0.08 10.21
C THR A 226 -0.97 0.01 8.71
N VAL A 227 -1.79 -0.80 8.05
CA VAL A 227 -2.04 -0.75 6.61
C VAL A 227 -3.32 0.02 6.38
N TYR A 228 -3.34 0.94 5.42
CA TYR A 228 -4.54 1.70 5.07
C TYR A 228 -5.09 1.26 3.73
N LYS A 229 -6.40 0.96 3.68
CA LYS A 229 -7.11 0.65 2.44
C LYS A 229 -8.02 1.82 2.05
N ALA A 230 -7.87 2.31 0.82
CA ALA A 230 -8.76 3.30 0.21
C ALA A 230 -9.14 2.81 -1.20
N GLY A 231 -10.39 2.37 -1.40
CA GLY A 231 -10.81 1.75 -2.66
C GLY A 231 -9.88 0.60 -3.07
N LYS A 232 -9.25 0.71 -4.23
CA LYS A 232 -8.25 -0.25 -4.76
C LYS A 232 -6.82 0.02 -4.31
N LEU A 233 -6.57 1.08 -3.57
CA LEU A 233 -5.27 1.38 -2.98
C LEU A 233 -5.10 0.67 -1.64
N LEU A 234 -3.91 0.08 -1.43
CA LEU A 234 -3.47 -0.48 -0.15
C LEU A 234 -2.11 0.13 0.22
N VAL A 235 -2.11 1.11 1.13
CA VAL A 235 -0.87 1.70 1.66
C VAL A 235 -0.34 0.79 2.76
N ILE A 236 0.81 0.16 2.52
CA ILE A 236 1.28 -0.98 3.30
C ILE A 236 2.38 -0.65 4.33
N GLY A 237 2.77 0.63 4.45
CA GLY A 237 3.85 1.03 5.36
C GLY A 237 5.11 0.17 5.15
N ASP A 238 5.60 -0.38 6.24
CA ASP A 238 6.84 -1.15 6.33
C ASP A 238 6.61 -2.67 6.42
N LEU A 239 5.60 -3.18 5.69
CA LEU A 239 5.49 -4.63 5.51
C LEU A 239 6.72 -5.22 4.80
N PHE A 240 7.41 -4.41 3.99
CA PHE A 240 8.60 -4.81 3.23
C PHE A 240 9.70 -3.75 3.31
N HIS A 241 10.92 -4.19 3.58
CA HIS A 241 12.15 -3.39 3.49
C HIS A 241 13.03 -3.80 2.31
N GLY A 242 12.80 -5.00 1.78
CA GLY A 242 13.49 -5.56 0.63
C GLY A 242 12.52 -6.35 -0.23
N PHE A 243 11.67 -5.67 -1.00
CA PHE A 243 10.55 -6.28 -1.72
C PHE A 243 10.98 -7.39 -2.68
N ALA A 244 12.11 -7.19 -3.41
CA ALA A 244 12.63 -8.20 -4.34
C ALA A 244 12.98 -9.54 -3.66
N LEU A 245 13.36 -9.51 -2.38
CA LEU A 245 13.59 -10.69 -1.56
C LEU A 245 12.29 -11.17 -0.91
N GLN A 246 11.62 -10.27 -0.17
CA GLN A 246 10.54 -10.64 0.76
C GLN A 246 9.22 -10.96 0.06
N LYS A 247 9.02 -10.55 -1.21
CA LYS A 247 7.82 -10.96 -2.00
C LYS A 247 7.78 -12.48 -2.19
N GLY A 248 8.93 -13.10 -2.48
CA GLY A 248 9.07 -14.55 -2.64
C GLY A 248 9.36 -15.30 -1.34
N HIS A 249 9.93 -14.60 -0.35
CA HIS A 249 10.36 -15.14 0.94
C HIS A 249 9.82 -14.30 2.09
N PRO A 250 8.49 -14.27 2.30
CA PRO A 250 7.85 -13.42 3.28
C PRO A 250 8.21 -13.79 4.74
N GLU A 251 8.81 -14.94 4.96
CA GLU A 251 9.35 -15.40 6.25
C GLU A 251 10.66 -14.70 6.64
N ILE A 252 11.37 -14.08 5.70
CA ILE A 252 12.62 -13.37 5.98
C ILE A 252 12.30 -11.97 6.52
N CYS A 253 12.71 -11.70 7.75
CA CYS A 253 12.50 -10.42 8.43
C CYS A 253 13.66 -9.46 8.22
N ALA A 254 13.36 -8.17 8.18
CA ALA A 254 14.35 -7.14 8.41
C ALA A 254 14.69 -7.05 9.91
N GLN A 255 15.90 -6.61 10.25
CA GLN A 255 16.28 -6.40 11.65
C GLN A 255 15.44 -5.30 12.36
N TYR A 256 14.72 -4.51 11.59
CA TYR A 256 13.81 -3.47 12.10
C TYR A 256 12.48 -4.04 12.60
N ASP A 257 12.13 -5.29 12.25
CA ASP A 257 10.88 -5.91 12.70
C ASP A 257 10.95 -6.22 14.20
N MET A 258 10.16 -5.50 15.01
CA MET A 258 10.18 -5.60 16.48
C MET A 258 9.60 -6.93 16.98
N ASP A 259 8.58 -7.47 16.30
CA ASP A 259 8.05 -8.82 16.45
C ASP A 259 8.11 -9.54 15.11
N LYS A 260 9.12 -10.39 14.91
CA LYS A 260 9.32 -11.15 13.69
C LYS A 260 8.13 -12.04 13.35
N THR A 261 7.52 -12.68 14.33
CA THR A 261 6.38 -13.59 14.11
C THR A 261 5.17 -12.82 13.61
N GLY A 262 4.86 -11.69 14.24
CA GLY A 262 3.80 -10.78 13.81
C GLY A 262 4.07 -10.21 12.42
N ALA A 263 5.29 -9.74 12.14
CA ALA A 263 5.68 -9.18 10.84
C ALA A 263 5.53 -10.20 9.70
N ILE A 264 5.95 -11.46 9.91
CA ILE A 264 5.77 -12.55 8.94
C ILE A 264 4.28 -12.80 8.67
N LYS A 265 3.48 -12.88 9.75
CA LYS A 265 2.02 -13.10 9.64
C LYS A 265 1.36 -11.98 8.85
N SER A 266 1.63 -10.72 9.20
CA SER A 266 1.08 -9.54 8.54
C SER A 266 1.51 -9.50 7.07
N ARG A 267 2.78 -9.73 6.77
CA ARG A 267 3.33 -9.74 5.40
C ARG A 267 2.66 -10.79 4.52
N LYS A 268 2.54 -12.03 5.01
CA LYS A 268 1.86 -13.12 4.28
C LYS A 268 0.39 -12.82 4.04
N TYR A 269 -0.30 -12.31 5.07
CA TYR A 269 -1.70 -11.96 4.99
C TYR A 269 -1.95 -10.88 3.93
N TYR A 270 -1.21 -9.78 3.95
CA TYR A 270 -1.45 -8.66 3.04
C TYR A 270 -0.98 -8.93 1.61
N LEU A 271 0.01 -9.77 1.39
CA LEU A 271 0.33 -10.28 0.04
C LEU A 271 -0.85 -11.05 -0.57
N GLN A 272 -1.45 -11.96 0.22
CA GLN A 272 -2.61 -12.72 -0.22
C GLN A 272 -3.82 -11.81 -0.39
N TYR A 273 -4.11 -10.96 0.59
CA TYR A 273 -5.25 -10.04 0.58
C TYR A 273 -5.22 -9.08 -0.61
N ALA A 274 -4.06 -8.50 -0.93
CA ALA A 274 -3.91 -7.63 -2.08
C ALA A 274 -4.20 -8.36 -3.40
N ARG A 275 -3.66 -9.57 -3.56
CA ARG A 275 -3.89 -10.42 -4.75
C ARG A 275 -5.36 -10.79 -4.91
N GLU A 276 -6.01 -11.29 -3.84
CA GLU A 276 -7.41 -11.75 -3.88
C GLU A 276 -8.39 -10.62 -4.16
N ASN A 277 -8.07 -9.40 -3.76
CA ASN A 277 -8.93 -8.24 -3.94
C ASN A 277 -8.52 -7.33 -5.12
N GLY A 278 -7.48 -7.69 -5.88
CA GLY A 278 -6.96 -6.91 -6.99
C GLY A 278 -6.57 -5.49 -6.56
N LEU A 279 -5.78 -5.39 -5.46
CA LEU A 279 -5.35 -4.11 -4.89
C LEU A 279 -3.95 -3.72 -5.37
N VAL A 280 -3.75 -2.43 -5.57
CA VAL A 280 -2.41 -1.86 -5.79
C VAL A 280 -1.81 -1.53 -4.43
N MET A 281 -0.70 -2.18 -4.10
CA MET A 281 0.08 -1.89 -2.90
C MET A 281 0.96 -0.66 -3.12
N ALA A 282 0.96 0.25 -2.15
CA ALA A 282 1.83 1.42 -2.07
C ALA A 282 2.66 1.33 -0.79
N GLY A 283 3.97 1.11 -0.89
CA GLY A 283 4.82 0.83 0.28
C GLY A 283 6.00 1.78 0.39
N MET A 284 6.30 2.23 1.61
CA MET A 284 7.28 3.28 1.86
C MET A 284 8.70 2.86 1.46
N HIS A 285 9.00 1.57 1.52
CA HIS A 285 10.31 1.01 1.14
C HIS A 285 10.28 0.13 -0.12
N LEU A 286 9.19 0.11 -0.88
CA LEU A 286 9.19 -0.57 -2.17
C LEU A 286 10.19 0.10 -3.14
N PRO A 287 10.71 -0.64 -4.14
CA PRO A 287 11.52 -0.01 -5.18
C PRO A 287 10.71 0.99 -5.99
N VAL A 288 11.40 2.01 -6.53
CA VAL A 288 10.78 3.06 -7.37
C VAL A 288 9.93 2.44 -8.49
N PRO A 289 8.66 2.86 -8.66
CA PRO A 289 7.93 3.98 -8.06
C PRO A 289 7.11 3.63 -6.80
N ALA A 290 7.50 2.61 -6.08
CA ALA A 290 6.91 2.16 -4.81
C ALA A 290 5.45 1.68 -4.89
N PHE A 291 5.00 1.26 -6.07
CA PHE A 291 3.75 0.54 -6.30
C PHE A 291 4.02 -0.91 -6.69
N ALA A 292 3.14 -1.84 -6.27
CA ALA A 292 3.16 -3.26 -6.64
C ALA A 292 1.75 -3.84 -6.72
N GLU A 293 1.57 -4.88 -7.58
CA GLU A 293 0.35 -5.68 -7.72
C GLU A 293 0.59 -7.15 -7.31
#